data_53b6e3916f173bad01fae1455a2a5414
#
_entry.id   53b6e3916f173bad01fae1455a2a5414
#
_cell.length_a   1.000
_cell.length_b   1.000
_cell.length_c   1.000
_cell.angle_alpha   90.00
_cell.angle_beta   90.00
_cell.angle_gamma   90.00
#
_symmetry.space_group_name_H-M   'P 1'
#
loop_
_entity.id
_entity.type
_entity.pdbx_description
1 polymer ?
#
loop_
_entity_poly.entity_id
_entity_poly.type
_entity_poly.pdbx_seq_one_letter_code
_entity_poly.pdbx_strand_id
1 'polypeptide(L)'
;QPQNEFEHSIVDFLTDWFSTSDVMIAHTSGSTGKPKEIILTKENMRKSANMTGKYLQLKTGDSALLAMPVTYIAGKLMLVRAVEIGLKLLCVQPTSSLDLNVINTTLKSHFSSIDFVALTPMQVENSIEFVSVCKKLIIGGAPLSDKVKQQLFPFENEVYETYAMTETITHIAFKQVQNKKYPEVINAFEAFEEVKISQDHRGCLVIDTPYDGLKVVTNDVVELLDKRRFNWIGRADNVINSGGIKLFPEQIEAILKSFIQTEFYVTSKSDERLGQKLVLVIEGAAYELDLSKAGLAKYQVPKEIIFLEAFPRTESGKIKRQTF
;
A
#
# COMPACT_ATOMS: atom_id res chain seq x y z
N GLN A 1 25.51 -8.25 19.85
CA GLN A 1 24.83 -9.49 19.44
C GLN A 1 23.33 -9.25 19.44
N PRO A 2 22.58 -9.77 18.43
CA PRO A 2 21.14 -9.61 18.39
C PRO A 2 20.49 -10.26 19.61
N GLN A 3 19.45 -9.60 20.15
CA GLN A 3 18.79 -9.98 21.40
C GLN A 3 17.41 -10.61 21.19
N ASN A 4 16.83 -10.46 19.98
CA ASN A 4 15.50 -10.96 19.62
C ASN A 4 15.43 -11.39 18.15
N GLU A 5 14.36 -12.05 17.74
CA GLU A 5 14.17 -12.54 16.37
C GLU A 5 14.21 -11.44 15.31
N PHE A 6 13.72 -10.24 15.61
CA PHE A 6 13.75 -9.12 14.69
C PHE A 6 15.19 -8.65 14.43
N GLU A 7 16.00 -8.53 15.47
CA GLU A 7 17.42 -8.18 15.32
C GLU A 7 18.20 -9.28 14.60
N HIS A 8 17.90 -10.56 14.86
CA HIS A 8 18.46 -11.68 14.09
C HIS A 8 18.12 -11.54 12.60
N SER A 9 16.85 -11.26 12.26
CA SER A 9 16.43 -11.11 10.87
C SER A 9 17.11 -9.93 10.15
N ILE A 10 17.47 -8.87 10.87
CA ILE A 10 18.28 -7.76 10.33
C ILE A 10 19.70 -8.23 10.05
N VAL A 11 20.33 -8.92 11.00
CA VAL A 11 21.71 -9.43 10.84
C VAL A 11 21.78 -10.43 9.69
N ASP A 12 20.84 -11.36 9.61
CA ASP A 12 20.76 -12.35 8.52
C ASP A 12 20.64 -11.66 7.16
N PHE A 13 19.71 -10.69 7.05
CA PHE A 13 19.55 -9.92 5.82
C PHE A 13 20.83 -9.18 5.43
N LEU A 14 21.50 -8.51 6.38
CA LEU A 14 22.74 -7.77 6.10
C LEU A 14 23.88 -8.72 5.74
N THR A 15 23.96 -9.90 6.36
CA THR A 15 24.92 -10.94 6.00
C THR A 15 24.73 -11.38 4.55
N ASP A 16 23.49 -11.65 4.14
CA ASP A 16 23.17 -11.99 2.77
C ASP A 16 23.41 -10.82 1.81
N TRP A 17 23.08 -9.59 2.23
CA TRP A 17 23.28 -8.39 1.42
C TRP A 17 24.76 -8.14 1.09
N PHE A 18 25.65 -8.36 2.05
CA PHE A 18 27.09 -8.19 1.86
C PHE A 18 27.81 -9.46 1.41
N SER A 19 27.10 -10.58 1.20
CA SER A 19 27.65 -11.79 0.62
C SER A 19 28.02 -11.60 -0.87
N THR A 20 28.73 -12.57 -1.43
CA THR A 20 29.11 -12.59 -2.85
C THR A 20 27.97 -12.91 -3.82
N SER A 21 26.80 -13.32 -3.31
CA SER A 21 25.60 -13.55 -4.13
C SER A 21 25.10 -12.24 -4.72
N ASP A 22 24.73 -12.23 -6.01
CA ASP A 22 24.13 -11.07 -6.68
C ASP A 22 22.60 -11.01 -6.50
N VAL A 23 22.01 -12.02 -5.85
CA VAL A 23 20.56 -12.15 -5.70
C VAL A 23 20.14 -12.28 -4.24
N MET A 24 18.90 -11.89 -3.98
CA MET A 24 18.18 -12.03 -2.72
C MET A 24 16.83 -12.72 -2.95
N ILE A 25 16.42 -13.55 -1.99
CA ILE A 25 15.11 -14.19 -2.03
C ILE A 25 14.10 -13.31 -1.27
N ALA A 26 12.99 -13.02 -1.91
CA ALA A 26 11.82 -12.39 -1.30
C ALA A 26 10.59 -13.30 -1.44
N HIS A 27 9.65 -13.17 -0.50
CA HIS A 27 8.39 -13.92 -0.53
C HIS A 27 7.23 -12.96 -0.75
N THR A 28 6.32 -13.31 -1.65
CA THR A 28 5.07 -12.57 -1.81
C THR A 28 4.09 -12.96 -0.71
N SER A 29 3.28 -12.02 -0.25
CA SER A 29 2.18 -12.32 0.70
C SER A 29 1.03 -13.12 0.08
N GLY A 30 1.14 -13.53 -1.18
CA GLY A 30 0.19 -14.36 -1.94
C GLY A 30 -1.28 -13.99 -1.73
N SER A 31 -1.94 -13.38 -2.72
CA SER A 31 -3.41 -13.19 -2.70
C SER A 31 -4.18 -14.50 -2.94
N THR A 32 -3.50 -15.54 -3.39
CA THR A 32 -4.13 -16.78 -3.89
C THR A 32 -3.65 -18.07 -3.21
N GLY A 33 -2.79 -18.00 -2.17
CA GLY A 33 -2.29 -19.21 -1.53
C GLY A 33 -0.89 -19.09 -0.94
N LYS A 34 -0.08 -20.15 -1.05
CA LYS A 34 1.28 -20.20 -0.48
C LYS A 34 2.15 -19.04 -1.00
N PRO A 35 2.97 -18.42 -0.12
CA PRO A 35 3.94 -17.41 -0.53
C PRO A 35 4.80 -17.94 -1.69
N LYS A 36 4.91 -17.14 -2.77
CA LYS A 36 5.81 -17.47 -3.87
C LYS A 36 7.17 -16.84 -3.61
N GLU A 37 8.23 -17.63 -3.81
CA GLU A 37 9.58 -17.09 -3.83
C GLU A 37 9.80 -16.26 -5.09
N ILE A 38 10.36 -15.07 -4.90
CA ILE A 38 10.80 -14.20 -5.98
C ILE A 38 12.28 -13.93 -5.78
N ILE A 39 13.04 -14.14 -6.84
CA ILE A 39 14.47 -13.84 -6.88
C ILE A 39 14.62 -12.38 -7.35
N LEU A 40 15.25 -11.56 -6.53
CA LEU A 40 15.54 -10.16 -6.81
C LEU A 40 17.05 -9.97 -6.92
N THR A 41 17.52 -9.26 -7.94
CA THR A 41 18.93 -8.89 -8.00
C THR A 41 19.22 -7.75 -7.03
N LYS A 42 20.36 -7.80 -6.36
CA LYS A 42 20.81 -6.71 -5.47
C LYS A 42 20.93 -5.39 -6.23
N GLU A 43 21.34 -5.43 -7.51
CA GLU A 43 21.41 -4.25 -8.37
C GLU A 43 20.04 -3.59 -8.53
N ASN A 44 19.00 -4.35 -8.82
CA ASN A 44 17.65 -3.80 -8.98
C ASN A 44 17.08 -3.27 -7.65
N MET A 45 17.41 -3.92 -6.52
CA MET A 45 17.06 -3.40 -5.20
C MET A 45 17.77 -2.07 -4.90
N ARG A 46 19.05 -1.90 -5.32
CA ARG A 46 19.78 -0.62 -5.23
C ARG A 46 19.13 0.45 -6.10
N LYS A 47 18.80 0.13 -7.36
CA LYS A 47 18.08 1.05 -8.25
C LYS A 47 16.79 1.54 -7.61
N SER A 48 15.99 0.64 -7.03
CA SER A 48 14.75 0.97 -6.32
C SER A 48 14.97 1.88 -5.10
N ALA A 49 15.99 1.59 -4.29
CA ALA A 49 16.34 2.41 -3.14
C ALA A 49 16.74 3.83 -3.55
N ASN A 50 17.56 3.95 -4.59
CA ASN A 50 18.03 5.24 -5.12
C ASN A 50 16.90 6.07 -5.74
N MET A 51 15.94 5.46 -6.46
CA MET A 51 14.76 6.18 -6.95
C MET A 51 13.94 6.76 -5.81
N THR A 52 13.71 5.98 -4.73
CA THR A 52 13.03 6.49 -3.53
C THR A 52 13.80 7.66 -2.92
N GLY A 53 15.11 7.50 -2.75
CA GLY A 53 15.99 8.55 -2.20
C GLY A 53 15.96 9.83 -3.01
N LYS A 54 16.04 9.71 -4.35
CA LYS A 54 15.96 10.85 -5.28
C LYS A 54 14.62 11.56 -5.19
N TYR A 55 13.50 10.83 -5.27
CA TYR A 55 12.17 11.42 -5.20
C TYR A 55 11.94 12.16 -3.88
N LEU A 56 12.28 11.53 -2.77
CA LEU A 56 12.14 12.11 -1.43
C LEU A 56 13.29 13.06 -1.04
N GLN A 57 14.29 13.26 -1.90
CA GLN A 57 15.47 14.10 -1.65
C GLN A 57 16.18 13.72 -0.32
N LEU A 58 16.31 12.41 -0.07
CA LEU A 58 17.03 11.90 1.09
C LEU A 58 18.54 12.04 0.89
N LYS A 59 19.26 12.32 1.96
CA LYS A 59 20.70 12.57 1.95
C LYS A 59 21.43 11.67 2.93
N THR A 60 22.69 11.43 2.65
CA THR A 60 23.59 10.75 3.60
C THR A 60 23.57 11.45 4.96
N GLY A 61 23.38 10.68 6.00
CA GLY A 61 23.26 11.16 7.39
C GLY A 61 21.85 11.50 7.84
N ASP A 62 20.84 11.54 6.92
CA ASP A 62 19.44 11.65 7.32
C ASP A 62 19.03 10.47 8.21
N SER A 63 18.14 10.73 9.16
CA SER A 63 17.64 9.72 10.08
C SER A 63 16.43 8.99 9.49
N ALA A 64 16.38 7.67 9.66
CA ALA A 64 15.24 6.87 9.23
C ALA A 64 14.80 5.87 10.31
N LEU A 65 13.53 5.46 10.26
CA LEU A 65 12.96 4.48 11.17
C LEU A 65 12.56 3.20 10.43
N LEU A 66 13.07 2.06 10.88
CA LEU A 66 12.58 0.72 10.51
C LEU A 66 11.64 0.22 11.60
N ALA A 67 10.35 0.13 11.29
CA ALA A 67 9.28 -0.37 12.15
C ALA A 67 8.45 -1.46 11.45
N MET A 68 9.03 -2.12 10.46
CA MET A 68 8.41 -3.21 9.68
C MET A 68 9.27 -4.46 9.73
N PRO A 69 8.65 -5.68 9.70
CA PRO A 69 9.40 -6.92 9.67
C PRO A 69 10.30 -7.04 8.44
N VAL A 70 11.55 -7.45 8.63
CA VAL A 70 12.53 -7.67 7.55
C VAL A 70 12.24 -8.94 6.75
N THR A 71 11.34 -9.79 7.23
CA THR A 71 10.83 -10.94 6.48
C THR A 71 10.07 -10.53 5.22
N TYR A 72 9.46 -9.33 5.21
CA TYR A 72 8.76 -8.78 4.06
C TYR A 72 9.63 -7.80 3.28
N ILE A 73 9.33 -7.66 2.00
CA ILE A 73 10.10 -6.80 1.08
C ILE A 73 10.17 -5.33 1.55
N ALA A 74 9.11 -4.82 2.18
CA ALA A 74 9.09 -3.44 2.67
C ALA A 74 10.16 -3.18 3.74
N GLY A 75 10.32 -4.08 4.72
CA GLY A 75 11.38 -4.00 5.72
C GLY A 75 12.76 -4.19 5.11
N LYS A 76 12.93 -5.17 4.20
CA LYS A 76 14.20 -5.37 3.46
C LYS A 76 14.62 -4.10 2.73
N LEU A 77 13.71 -3.44 2.01
CA LEU A 77 14.03 -2.22 1.26
C LEU A 77 14.32 -1.01 2.16
N MET A 78 13.85 -0.99 3.41
CA MET A 78 14.30 0.02 4.37
C MET A 78 15.78 -0.14 4.72
N LEU A 79 16.26 -1.38 4.91
CA LEU A 79 17.67 -1.66 5.11
C LEU A 79 18.50 -1.30 3.87
N VAL A 80 18.03 -1.69 2.67
CA VAL A 80 18.72 -1.34 1.42
C VAL A 80 18.83 0.17 1.26
N ARG A 81 17.75 0.94 1.50
CA ARG A 81 17.79 2.41 1.46
C ARG A 81 18.78 2.99 2.46
N ALA A 82 18.82 2.43 3.68
CA ALA A 82 19.77 2.89 4.69
C ALA A 82 21.22 2.68 4.24
N VAL A 83 21.54 1.52 3.67
CA VAL A 83 22.89 1.21 3.17
C VAL A 83 23.25 2.07 1.96
N GLU A 84 22.37 2.13 0.94
CA GLU A 84 22.69 2.77 -0.35
C GLU A 84 22.73 4.31 -0.26
N ILE A 85 21.87 4.90 0.54
CA ILE A 85 21.80 6.37 0.71
C ILE A 85 22.71 6.85 1.83
N GLY A 86 23.07 5.95 2.76
CA GLY A 86 23.84 6.29 3.96
C GLY A 86 22.98 6.90 5.07
N LEU A 87 21.76 6.36 5.28
CA LEU A 87 20.85 6.84 6.32
C LEU A 87 21.28 6.29 7.70
N LYS A 88 21.05 7.07 8.74
CA LYS A 88 21.16 6.64 10.13
C LYS A 88 19.85 5.95 10.52
N LEU A 89 19.85 4.62 10.56
CA LEU A 89 18.65 3.83 10.76
C LEU A 89 18.42 3.49 12.24
N LEU A 90 17.31 3.94 12.77
CA LEU A 90 16.75 3.47 14.03
C LEU A 90 15.86 2.25 13.75
N CYS A 91 16.11 1.13 14.43
CA CYS A 91 15.31 -0.09 14.31
C CYS A 91 14.50 -0.28 15.58
N VAL A 92 13.19 -0.44 15.45
CA VAL A 92 12.26 -0.74 16.54
C VAL A 92 11.49 -2.01 16.23
N GLN A 93 11.15 -2.77 17.28
CA GLN A 93 10.35 -4.00 17.14
C GLN A 93 9.06 -3.70 16.36
N PRO A 94 8.77 -4.42 15.27
CA PRO A 94 7.55 -4.21 14.50
C PRO A 94 6.30 -4.54 15.32
N THR A 95 5.40 -3.58 15.38
CA THR A 95 4.10 -3.70 16.07
C THR A 95 3.02 -3.00 15.23
N SER A 96 1.76 -3.27 15.52
CA SER A 96 0.64 -2.58 14.89
C SER A 96 0.47 -1.13 15.33
N SER A 97 1.12 -0.73 16.43
CA SER A 97 1.17 0.64 16.95
C SER A 97 2.59 0.99 17.37
N LEU A 98 3.01 2.22 17.15
CA LEU A 98 4.33 2.71 17.54
C LEU A 98 4.29 3.34 18.93
N ASP A 99 5.17 2.90 19.83
CA ASP A 99 5.30 3.53 21.14
C ASP A 99 6.18 4.78 21.04
N LEU A 100 5.53 5.96 21.09
CA LEU A 100 6.20 7.24 21.04
C LEU A 100 7.18 7.46 22.19
N ASN A 101 6.95 6.89 23.37
CA ASN A 101 7.85 7.06 24.51
C ASN A 101 9.18 6.33 24.26
N VAL A 102 9.10 5.09 23.73
CA VAL A 102 10.27 4.32 23.33
C VAL A 102 11.04 5.05 22.22
N ILE A 103 10.31 5.49 21.18
CA ILE A 103 10.92 6.20 20.06
C ILE A 103 11.55 7.52 20.50
N ASN A 104 10.83 8.35 21.28
CA ASN A 104 11.34 9.63 21.76
C ASN A 104 12.54 9.48 22.71
N THR A 105 12.56 8.44 23.54
CA THR A 105 13.71 8.17 24.40
C THR A 105 14.95 7.87 23.55
N THR A 106 14.80 7.03 22.53
CA THR A 106 15.89 6.70 21.61
C THR A 106 16.24 7.89 20.70
N LEU A 107 15.25 8.65 20.23
CA LEU A 107 15.48 9.87 19.46
C LEU A 107 16.28 10.89 20.23
N LYS A 108 15.88 11.24 21.46
CA LYS A 108 16.56 12.25 22.29
C LYS A 108 18.03 11.95 22.51
N SER A 109 18.42 10.67 22.49
CA SER A 109 19.83 10.25 22.64
C SER A 109 20.62 10.31 21.33
N HIS A 110 19.97 10.29 20.15
CA HIS A 110 20.62 10.12 18.86
C HIS A 110 20.17 11.11 17.76
N PHE A 111 18.92 11.59 17.80
CA PHE A 111 18.32 12.41 16.74
C PHE A 111 17.38 13.48 17.30
N SER A 112 17.23 14.60 16.56
CA SER A 112 16.22 15.63 16.88
C SER A 112 14.85 15.35 16.27
N SER A 113 14.79 14.60 15.17
CA SER A 113 13.58 14.20 14.44
C SER A 113 13.92 13.02 13.53
N ILE A 114 12.91 12.36 12.97
CA ILE A 114 13.08 11.33 11.94
C ILE A 114 12.87 11.99 10.57
N ASP A 115 13.86 11.88 9.68
CA ASP A 115 13.76 12.45 8.34
C ASP A 115 12.88 11.60 7.43
N PHE A 116 12.92 10.27 7.59
CA PHE A 116 12.19 9.34 6.73
C PHE A 116 11.65 8.12 7.48
N VAL A 117 10.40 7.74 7.18
CA VAL A 117 9.79 6.50 7.68
C VAL A 117 8.85 5.89 6.66
N ALA A 118 8.75 4.56 6.67
CA ALA A 118 7.75 3.81 5.91
C ALA A 118 6.85 3.03 6.89
N LEU A 119 5.52 3.19 6.77
CA LEU A 119 4.53 2.56 7.64
C LEU A 119 3.39 1.94 6.83
N THR A 120 2.65 1.05 7.47
CA THR A 120 1.36 0.56 6.98
C THR A 120 0.24 1.52 7.37
N PRO A 121 -0.92 1.54 6.67
CA PRO A 121 -2.08 2.33 7.09
C PRO A 121 -2.53 2.05 8.52
N MET A 122 -2.49 0.79 8.96
CA MET A 122 -2.84 0.40 10.33
C MET A 122 -1.90 0.99 11.37
N GLN A 123 -0.58 1.00 11.10
CA GLN A 123 0.38 1.63 12.00
C GLN A 123 0.15 3.13 12.13
N VAL A 124 -0.18 3.80 11.02
CA VAL A 124 -0.51 5.23 11.03
C VAL A 124 -1.80 5.49 11.81
N GLU A 125 -2.84 4.72 11.58
CA GLU A 125 -4.13 4.86 12.28
C GLU A 125 -3.98 4.68 13.80
N ASN A 126 -3.20 3.67 14.21
CA ASN A 126 -2.98 3.35 15.62
C ASN A 126 -1.96 4.28 16.30
N SER A 127 -1.23 5.09 15.54
CA SER A 127 -0.12 5.91 16.05
C SER A 127 -0.06 7.26 15.34
N ILE A 128 -1.21 7.90 15.14
CA ILE A 128 -1.31 9.13 14.35
C ILE A 128 -0.41 10.25 14.89
N GLU A 129 -0.21 10.31 16.21
CA GLU A 129 0.66 11.30 16.86
C GLU A 129 2.14 11.16 16.45
N PHE A 130 2.54 9.94 16.03
CA PHE A 130 3.89 9.68 15.54
C PHE A 130 4.23 10.54 14.31
N VAL A 131 3.23 10.90 13.50
CA VAL A 131 3.43 11.74 12.31
C VAL A 131 4.12 13.04 12.66
N SER A 132 3.88 13.61 13.85
CA SER A 132 4.50 14.87 14.30
C SER A 132 6.02 14.81 14.46
N VAL A 133 6.61 13.62 14.62
CA VAL A 133 8.05 13.45 14.86
C VAL A 133 8.84 13.01 13.61
N CYS A 134 8.19 12.83 12.48
CA CYS A 134 8.86 12.51 11.21
C CYS A 134 8.65 13.61 10.17
N LYS A 135 9.59 13.81 9.26
CA LYS A 135 9.48 14.81 8.18
C LYS A 135 8.80 14.24 6.94
N LYS A 136 9.21 13.05 6.54
CA LYS A 136 8.71 12.35 5.33
C LYS A 136 8.21 10.97 5.70
N LEU A 137 6.95 10.70 5.34
CA LEU A 137 6.27 9.44 5.62
C LEU A 137 5.75 8.85 4.31
N ILE A 138 6.12 7.63 4.01
CA ILE A 138 5.47 6.83 2.96
C ILE A 138 4.57 5.78 3.60
N ILE A 139 3.38 5.60 3.05
CA ILE A 139 2.36 4.68 3.57
C ILE A 139 2.00 3.69 2.46
N GLY A 140 2.13 2.41 2.76
CA GLY A 140 1.91 1.37 1.76
C GLY A 140 1.38 0.06 2.31
N GLY A 141 1.11 -0.88 1.40
CA GLY A 141 0.58 -2.21 1.73
C GLY A 141 -0.95 -2.31 1.63
N ALA A 142 -1.68 -1.21 1.81
CA ALA A 142 -3.12 -1.10 1.58
C ALA A 142 -3.49 0.37 1.29
N PRO A 143 -4.68 0.64 0.69
CA PRO A 143 -5.17 2.00 0.51
C PRO A 143 -5.43 2.72 1.84
N LEU A 144 -5.16 4.03 1.88
CA LEU A 144 -5.52 4.87 3.02
C LEU A 144 -7.03 5.10 3.07
N SER A 145 -7.62 4.92 4.25
CA SER A 145 -9.01 5.31 4.48
C SER A 145 -9.15 6.84 4.54
N ASP A 146 -10.33 7.35 4.21
CA ASP A 146 -10.59 8.80 4.32
C ASP A 146 -10.51 9.29 5.76
N LYS A 147 -10.83 8.43 6.73
CA LYS A 147 -10.63 8.70 8.16
C LYS A 147 -9.17 9.01 8.46
N VAL A 148 -8.24 8.16 8.00
CA VAL A 148 -6.81 8.36 8.22
C VAL A 148 -6.32 9.61 7.47
N LYS A 149 -6.80 9.87 6.24
CA LYS A 149 -6.47 11.11 5.50
C LYS A 149 -6.92 12.36 6.26
N GLN A 150 -8.14 12.35 6.84
CA GLN A 150 -8.64 13.44 7.68
C GLN A 150 -7.79 13.63 8.93
N GLN A 151 -7.37 12.56 9.58
CA GLN A 151 -6.47 12.61 10.73
C GLN A 151 -5.08 13.14 10.37
N LEU A 152 -4.60 12.88 9.15
CA LEU A 152 -3.32 13.39 8.64
C LEU A 152 -3.38 14.89 8.26
N PHE A 153 -4.56 15.42 7.97
CA PHE A 153 -4.72 16.79 7.47
C PHE A 153 -4.08 17.89 8.36
N PRO A 154 -4.15 17.84 9.71
CA PRO A 154 -3.56 18.85 10.57
C PRO A 154 -2.03 18.92 10.56
N PHE A 155 -1.37 17.88 10.08
CA PHE A 155 0.10 17.80 10.07
C PHE A 155 0.70 18.56 8.88
N GLU A 156 1.99 18.93 8.99
CA GLU A 156 2.72 19.67 7.96
C GLU A 156 3.82 18.84 7.29
N ASN A 157 3.81 17.54 7.54
CA ASN A 157 4.80 16.58 7.04
C ASN A 157 4.55 16.25 5.57
N GLU A 158 5.58 15.83 4.87
CA GLU A 158 5.43 15.23 3.54
C GLU A 158 4.94 13.78 3.69
N VAL A 159 3.68 13.54 3.34
CA VAL A 159 3.06 12.21 3.44
C VAL A 159 2.67 11.72 2.06
N TYR A 160 3.04 10.49 1.75
CA TYR A 160 2.77 9.87 0.45
C TYR A 160 2.13 8.49 0.61
N GLU A 161 1.09 8.22 -0.14
CA GLU A 161 0.56 6.89 -0.39
C GLU A 161 1.37 6.24 -1.53
N THR A 162 1.74 4.96 -1.39
CA THR A 162 2.59 4.28 -2.36
C THR A 162 1.80 3.36 -3.26
N TYR A 163 2.13 3.33 -4.57
CA TYR A 163 1.71 2.27 -5.47
C TYR A 163 2.87 1.30 -5.67
N ALA A 164 2.67 0.06 -5.23
CA ALA A 164 3.71 -0.95 -5.13
C ALA A 164 3.19 -2.36 -5.40
N MET A 165 4.04 -3.21 -5.93
CA MET A 165 3.83 -4.65 -6.02
C MET A 165 5.18 -5.37 -5.95
N THR A 166 5.16 -6.67 -5.66
CA THR A 166 6.41 -7.44 -5.55
C THR A 166 7.11 -7.56 -6.90
N GLU A 167 6.34 -7.62 -7.97
CA GLU A 167 6.81 -7.69 -9.36
C GLU A 167 7.60 -6.44 -9.77
N THR A 168 7.36 -5.31 -9.12
CA THR A 168 8.14 -4.08 -9.29
C THR A 168 9.14 -3.85 -8.16
N ILE A 169 9.51 -4.91 -7.43
CA ILE A 169 10.38 -4.92 -6.24
C ILE A 169 9.71 -4.21 -5.06
N THR A 170 9.28 -2.98 -5.26
CA THR A 170 8.56 -2.14 -4.30
C THR A 170 7.74 -1.09 -5.03
N HIS A 171 7.55 0.07 -4.43
CA HIS A 171 6.78 1.14 -5.03
C HIS A 171 7.49 1.76 -6.26
N ILE A 172 6.67 2.14 -7.24
CA ILE A 172 7.10 2.81 -8.48
C ILE A 172 6.44 4.17 -8.65
N ALA A 173 5.48 4.48 -7.81
CA ALA A 173 4.75 5.74 -7.85
C ALA A 173 4.33 6.17 -6.43
N PHE A 174 4.22 7.48 -6.25
CA PHE A 174 3.70 8.10 -5.03
C PHE A 174 2.49 8.97 -5.34
N LYS A 175 1.56 9.03 -4.39
CA LYS A 175 0.48 10.00 -4.35
C LYS A 175 0.60 10.82 -3.08
N GLN A 176 0.81 12.11 -3.20
CA GLN A 176 0.91 13.00 -2.06
C GLN A 176 -0.43 13.09 -1.34
N VAL A 177 -0.41 12.92 -0.04
CA VAL A 177 -1.60 13.08 0.80
C VAL A 177 -1.78 14.55 1.13
N GLN A 178 -2.99 15.06 0.87
CA GLN A 178 -3.34 16.44 1.20
C GLN A 178 -3.25 16.69 2.71
N ASN A 179 -2.65 17.81 3.09
CA ASN A 179 -2.57 18.26 4.47
C ASN A 179 -2.50 19.79 4.56
N LYS A 180 -2.36 20.32 5.78
CA LYS A 180 -2.35 21.77 6.04
C LYS A 180 -1.27 22.52 5.26
N LYS A 181 -0.09 21.94 5.09
CA LYS A 181 1.02 22.55 4.34
C LYS A 181 0.85 22.39 2.83
N TYR A 182 0.23 21.30 2.39
CA TYR A 182 -0.01 20.95 1.00
C TYR A 182 -1.53 20.81 0.75
N PRO A 183 -2.30 21.93 0.80
CA PRO A 183 -3.76 21.89 0.67
C PRO A 183 -4.23 21.62 -0.76
N GLU A 184 -3.37 21.88 -1.74
CA GLU A 184 -3.67 21.68 -3.15
C GLU A 184 -2.67 20.68 -3.73
N VAL A 185 -3.02 19.40 -3.68
CA VAL A 185 -2.24 18.32 -4.27
C VAL A 185 -3.02 17.67 -5.41
N ILE A 186 -2.30 17.19 -6.40
CA ILE A 186 -2.91 16.38 -7.45
C ILE A 186 -3.22 15.01 -6.84
N ASN A 187 -4.52 14.68 -6.77
CA ASN A 187 -4.96 13.40 -6.22
C ASN A 187 -4.73 12.26 -7.23
N ALA A 188 -3.50 12.03 -7.61
CA ALA A 188 -3.08 10.98 -8.53
C ALA A 188 -1.72 10.40 -8.11
N PHE A 189 -1.49 9.15 -8.47
CA PHE A 189 -0.15 8.56 -8.37
C PHE A 189 0.76 9.16 -9.45
N GLU A 190 1.94 9.57 -9.05
CA GLU A 190 3.01 10.02 -9.95
C GLU A 190 4.13 8.99 -9.96
N ALA A 191 4.37 8.39 -11.14
CA ALA A 191 5.44 7.44 -11.34
C ALA A 191 6.81 8.13 -11.26
N PHE A 192 7.82 7.41 -10.75
CA PHE A 192 9.19 7.89 -10.73
C PHE A 192 9.69 8.21 -12.14
N GLU A 193 10.67 9.11 -12.28
CA GLU A 193 11.18 9.56 -13.58
C GLU A 193 11.71 8.41 -14.44
N GLU A 194 12.28 7.40 -13.80
CA GLU A 194 12.88 6.24 -14.45
C GLU A 194 11.83 5.20 -14.89
N VAL A 195 10.58 5.35 -14.45
CA VAL A 195 9.48 4.42 -14.74
C VAL A 195 8.59 4.97 -15.84
N LYS A 196 8.35 4.18 -16.89
CA LYS A 196 7.37 4.52 -17.92
C LYS A 196 6.07 3.75 -17.67
N ILE A 197 4.96 4.45 -17.85
CA ILE A 197 3.63 3.86 -17.71
C ILE A 197 2.85 3.97 -19.01
N SER A 198 2.01 2.97 -19.26
CA SER A 198 1.07 2.93 -20.37
C SER A 198 -0.14 2.06 -19.97
N GLN A 199 -1.11 1.92 -20.85
CA GLN A 199 -2.24 1.02 -20.67
C GLN A 199 -2.23 -0.09 -21.71
N ASP A 200 -2.73 -1.28 -21.35
CA ASP A 200 -3.08 -2.32 -22.31
C ASP A 200 -4.50 -2.10 -22.89
N HIS A 201 -4.93 -2.99 -23.78
CA HIS A 201 -6.27 -2.94 -24.40
C HIS A 201 -7.44 -3.10 -23.40
N ARG A 202 -7.19 -3.57 -22.18
CA ARG A 202 -8.18 -3.67 -21.09
C ARG A 202 -8.29 -2.39 -20.26
N GLY A 203 -7.39 -1.41 -20.48
CA GLY A 203 -7.21 -0.24 -19.63
C GLY A 203 -6.38 -0.52 -18.38
N CYS A 204 -5.68 -1.66 -18.33
CA CYS A 204 -4.81 -2.00 -17.21
C CYS A 204 -3.45 -1.34 -17.34
N LEU A 205 -2.89 -0.95 -16.20
CA LEU A 205 -1.57 -0.32 -16.12
C LEU A 205 -0.48 -1.29 -16.59
N VAL A 206 0.35 -0.79 -17.47
CA VAL A 206 1.58 -1.45 -17.94
C VAL A 206 2.75 -0.61 -17.47
N ILE A 207 3.71 -1.24 -16.80
CA ILE A 207 4.84 -0.59 -16.15
C ILE A 207 6.13 -1.09 -16.81
N ASP A 208 6.85 -0.20 -17.47
CA ASP A 208 8.21 -0.44 -17.92
C ASP A 208 9.16 0.05 -16.83
N THR A 209 9.78 -0.88 -16.11
CA THR A 209 10.67 -0.57 -14.99
C THR A 209 12.11 -0.35 -15.48
N PRO A 210 12.98 0.33 -14.71
CA PRO A 210 14.41 0.41 -15.00
C PRO A 210 15.17 -0.87 -14.60
N TYR A 211 14.49 -1.95 -14.27
CA TYR A 211 15.04 -3.20 -13.75
C TYR A 211 15.26 -4.20 -14.89
N ASP A 212 16.39 -4.06 -15.60
CA ASP A 212 16.83 -4.99 -16.66
C ASP A 212 15.77 -5.25 -17.74
N GLY A 213 14.98 -4.19 -18.06
CA GLY A 213 13.91 -4.26 -19.07
C GLY A 213 12.67 -5.01 -18.59
N LEU A 214 12.52 -5.23 -17.28
CA LEU A 214 11.33 -5.85 -16.71
C LEU A 214 10.09 -5.00 -17.01
N LYS A 215 9.18 -5.58 -17.78
CA LYS A 215 7.87 -5.03 -18.08
C LYS A 215 6.80 -5.78 -17.32
N VAL A 216 6.01 -5.07 -16.53
CA VAL A 216 4.92 -5.63 -15.75
C VAL A 216 3.59 -5.22 -16.37
N VAL A 217 2.80 -6.20 -16.80
CA VAL A 217 1.41 -6.01 -17.23
C VAL A 217 0.53 -6.34 -16.04
N THR A 218 -0.14 -5.34 -15.50
CA THR A 218 -0.94 -5.51 -14.28
C THR A 218 -2.38 -5.91 -14.61
N ASN A 219 -3.16 -6.21 -13.56
CA ASN A 219 -4.62 -6.27 -13.60
C ASN A 219 -5.27 -5.04 -12.93
N ASP A 220 -4.51 -3.98 -12.74
CA ASP A 220 -5.00 -2.73 -12.16
C ASP A 220 -5.49 -1.80 -13.26
N VAL A 221 -6.79 -1.58 -13.33
CA VAL A 221 -7.41 -0.62 -14.25
C VAL A 221 -7.11 0.78 -13.75
N VAL A 222 -6.63 1.63 -14.64
CA VAL A 222 -6.24 3.01 -14.30
C VAL A 222 -6.81 4.00 -15.31
N GLU A 223 -6.83 5.27 -14.94
CA GLU A 223 -6.99 6.40 -15.83
C GLU A 223 -5.65 7.12 -15.92
N LEU A 224 -5.05 7.14 -17.10
CA LEU A 224 -3.83 7.92 -17.33
C LEU A 224 -4.18 9.41 -17.47
N LEU A 225 -3.62 10.25 -16.61
CA LEU A 225 -3.77 11.70 -16.71
C LEU A 225 -2.72 12.31 -17.64
N ASP A 226 -1.52 11.73 -17.65
CA ASP A 226 -0.43 12.07 -18.54
C ASP A 226 0.61 10.93 -18.60
N LYS A 227 1.83 11.23 -19.09
CA LYS A 227 2.91 10.24 -19.25
C LYS A 227 3.44 9.64 -17.93
N ARG A 228 3.13 10.25 -16.79
CA ARG A 228 3.66 9.86 -15.48
C ARG A 228 2.58 9.73 -14.41
N ARG A 229 1.40 10.29 -14.61
CA ARG A 229 0.37 10.33 -13.58
C ARG A 229 -0.85 9.50 -13.95
N PHE A 230 -1.38 8.81 -12.96
CA PHE A 230 -2.56 7.96 -13.12
C PHE A 230 -3.41 7.91 -11.86
N ASN A 231 -4.71 7.72 -12.08
CA ASN A 231 -5.66 7.35 -11.05
C ASN A 231 -5.87 5.84 -11.08
N TRP A 232 -5.75 5.18 -9.94
CA TRP A 232 -6.15 3.79 -9.81
C TRP A 232 -7.68 3.69 -9.67
N ILE A 233 -8.31 2.84 -10.48
CA ILE A 233 -9.76 2.70 -10.55
C ILE A 233 -10.23 1.44 -9.83
N GLY A 234 -9.53 0.32 -10.03
CA GLY A 234 -9.86 -0.97 -9.45
C GLY A 234 -9.14 -2.12 -10.16
N ARG A 235 -9.53 -3.34 -9.84
CA ARG A 235 -8.96 -4.56 -10.42
C ARG A 235 -9.80 -5.05 -11.58
N ALA A 236 -9.18 -5.37 -12.72
CA ALA A 236 -9.85 -5.95 -13.88
C ALA A 236 -10.57 -7.27 -13.55
N ASP A 237 -10.00 -8.05 -12.64
CA ASP A 237 -10.56 -9.32 -12.17
C ASP A 237 -11.88 -9.13 -11.39
N ASN A 238 -12.10 -7.95 -10.81
CA ASN A 238 -13.25 -7.66 -9.97
C ASN A 238 -14.34 -6.86 -10.71
N VAL A 239 -14.10 -6.46 -11.97
CA VAL A 239 -15.07 -5.67 -12.74
C VAL A 239 -16.39 -6.40 -12.87
N ILE A 240 -17.48 -5.73 -12.53
CA ILE A 240 -18.85 -6.23 -12.64
C ILE A 240 -19.52 -5.60 -13.85
N ASN A 241 -20.01 -6.42 -14.78
CA ASN A 241 -20.75 -5.96 -15.95
C ASN A 241 -22.25 -6.05 -15.69
N SER A 242 -22.86 -4.96 -15.26
CA SER A 242 -24.28 -4.90 -14.91
C SER A 242 -25.06 -4.11 -15.94
N GLY A 243 -25.86 -4.78 -16.75
CA GLY A 243 -26.67 -4.15 -17.79
C GLY A 243 -25.86 -3.34 -18.81
N GLY A 244 -24.65 -3.82 -19.16
CA GLY A 244 -23.74 -3.13 -20.09
C GLY A 244 -22.87 -2.04 -19.44
N ILE A 245 -23.00 -1.80 -18.13
CA ILE A 245 -22.20 -0.84 -17.39
C ILE A 245 -21.10 -1.57 -16.63
N LYS A 246 -19.85 -1.14 -16.81
CA LYS A 246 -18.72 -1.62 -16.03
C LYS A 246 -18.69 -0.92 -14.67
N LEU A 247 -18.82 -1.69 -13.60
CA LEU A 247 -18.75 -1.21 -12.23
C LEU A 247 -17.49 -1.74 -11.57
N PHE A 248 -16.83 -0.88 -10.81
CA PHE A 248 -15.62 -1.19 -10.07
C PHE A 248 -15.94 -1.32 -8.59
N PRO A 249 -15.96 -2.53 -8.03
CA PRO A 249 -16.28 -2.77 -6.63
C PRO A 249 -15.47 -1.89 -5.67
N GLU A 250 -14.20 -1.70 -5.94
CA GLU A 250 -13.30 -0.95 -5.07
C GLU A 250 -13.70 0.52 -4.92
N GLN A 251 -14.25 1.13 -5.96
CA GLN A 251 -14.78 2.51 -5.90
C GLN A 251 -16.05 2.58 -5.05
N ILE A 252 -16.93 1.59 -5.18
CA ILE A 252 -18.18 1.51 -4.41
C ILE A 252 -17.84 1.25 -2.93
N GLU A 253 -16.91 0.34 -2.67
CA GLU A 253 -16.43 0.04 -1.31
C GLU A 253 -15.79 1.27 -0.65
N ALA A 254 -15.03 2.07 -1.39
CA ALA A 254 -14.46 3.30 -0.87
C ALA A 254 -15.55 4.28 -0.38
N ILE A 255 -16.65 4.42 -1.13
CA ILE A 255 -17.79 5.25 -0.73
C ILE A 255 -18.48 4.65 0.51
N LEU A 256 -18.70 3.34 0.53
CA LEU A 256 -19.43 2.66 1.59
C LEU A 256 -18.67 2.57 2.93
N LYS A 257 -17.35 2.71 2.94
CA LYS A 257 -16.54 2.67 4.16
C LYS A 257 -16.93 3.66 5.25
N SER A 258 -17.52 4.79 4.88
CA SER A 258 -18.02 5.78 5.85
C SER A 258 -19.38 5.39 6.46
N PHE A 259 -20.09 4.45 5.87
CA PHE A 259 -21.44 4.02 6.25
C PHE A 259 -21.46 2.67 6.95
N ILE A 260 -20.53 1.78 6.64
CA ILE A 260 -20.47 0.40 7.15
C ILE A 260 -19.26 0.27 8.06
N GLN A 261 -19.49 -0.09 9.31
CA GLN A 261 -18.44 -0.20 10.35
C GLN A 261 -17.80 -1.59 10.43
N THR A 262 -18.51 -2.61 9.94
CA THR A 262 -18.01 -3.98 9.86
C THR A 262 -17.28 -4.24 8.54
N GLU A 263 -16.56 -5.34 8.47
CA GLU A 263 -15.92 -5.75 7.22
C GLU A 263 -16.99 -6.06 6.15
N PHE A 264 -16.75 -5.62 4.94
CA PHE A 264 -17.64 -5.85 3.81
C PHE A 264 -16.86 -5.87 2.50
N TYR A 265 -17.49 -6.39 1.47
CA TYR A 265 -17.03 -6.26 0.08
C TYR A 265 -18.21 -6.23 -0.89
N VAL A 266 -17.94 -5.70 -2.08
CA VAL A 266 -18.88 -5.67 -3.19
C VAL A 266 -18.50 -6.76 -4.20
N THR A 267 -19.51 -7.51 -4.67
CA THR A 267 -19.34 -8.59 -5.64
C THR A 267 -20.54 -8.64 -6.59
N SER A 268 -20.58 -9.65 -7.43
CA SER A 268 -21.70 -9.89 -8.35
C SER A 268 -22.38 -11.21 -8.10
N LYS A 269 -23.64 -11.25 -8.53
CA LYS A 269 -24.46 -12.47 -8.67
C LYS A 269 -25.06 -12.51 -10.06
N SER A 270 -25.24 -13.68 -10.62
CA SER A 270 -25.91 -13.83 -11.91
C SER A 270 -27.32 -13.23 -11.88
N ASP A 271 -27.71 -12.54 -12.95
CA ASP A 271 -29.03 -11.90 -13.10
C ASP A 271 -29.50 -12.03 -14.56
N GLU A 272 -30.72 -12.53 -14.77
CA GLU A 272 -31.26 -12.78 -16.11
C GLU A 272 -31.39 -11.53 -16.99
N ARG A 273 -31.65 -10.37 -16.37
CA ARG A 273 -31.84 -9.08 -17.10
C ARG A 273 -30.55 -8.31 -17.28
N LEU A 274 -29.68 -8.34 -16.28
CA LEU A 274 -28.49 -7.50 -16.21
C LEU A 274 -27.22 -8.25 -16.57
N GLY A 275 -27.29 -9.58 -16.74
CA GLY A 275 -26.14 -10.48 -16.79
C GLY A 275 -25.52 -10.67 -15.40
N GLN A 276 -25.13 -9.56 -14.77
CA GLN A 276 -24.64 -9.52 -13.38
C GLN A 276 -25.36 -8.42 -12.61
N LYS A 277 -25.81 -8.69 -11.40
CA LYS A 277 -26.26 -7.69 -10.44
C LYS A 277 -25.23 -7.45 -9.34
N LEU A 278 -25.17 -6.21 -8.87
CA LEU A 278 -24.31 -5.81 -7.79
C LEU A 278 -24.84 -6.34 -6.46
N VAL A 279 -23.97 -6.95 -5.67
CA VAL A 279 -24.28 -7.51 -4.34
C VAL A 279 -23.29 -6.93 -3.32
N LEU A 280 -23.82 -6.45 -2.21
CA LEU A 280 -23.03 -6.05 -1.05
C LEU A 280 -23.01 -7.21 -0.05
N VAL A 281 -21.84 -7.65 0.37
CA VAL A 281 -21.67 -8.71 1.34
C VAL A 281 -21.05 -8.12 2.61
N ILE A 282 -21.68 -8.33 3.75
CA ILE A 282 -21.30 -7.74 5.04
C ILE A 282 -21.03 -8.87 6.05
N GLU A 283 -19.94 -8.74 6.81
CA GLU A 283 -19.60 -9.69 7.88
C GLU A 283 -20.40 -9.37 9.14
N GLY A 284 -21.03 -10.40 9.73
CA GLY A 284 -21.76 -10.32 10.99
C GLY A 284 -23.26 -10.57 10.87
N ALA A 285 -23.99 -10.29 11.95
CA ALA A 285 -25.43 -10.44 12.00
C ALA A 285 -26.14 -9.43 11.10
N ALA A 286 -27.29 -9.83 10.54
CA ALA A 286 -28.08 -8.96 9.69
C ALA A 286 -28.67 -7.77 10.47
N TYR A 287 -28.63 -6.60 9.85
CA TYR A 287 -29.24 -5.36 10.33
C TYR A 287 -29.86 -4.57 9.17
N GLU A 288 -30.71 -3.62 9.48
CA GLU A 288 -31.29 -2.73 8.47
C GLU A 288 -30.24 -1.68 8.05
N LEU A 289 -30.00 -1.58 6.72
CA LEU A 289 -29.01 -0.68 6.16
C LEU A 289 -29.65 0.19 5.06
N ASP A 290 -29.76 1.49 5.33
CA ASP A 290 -30.22 2.47 4.34
C ASP A 290 -29.05 3.10 3.60
N LEU A 291 -28.88 2.73 2.34
CA LEU A 291 -27.83 3.26 1.44
C LEU A 291 -28.25 4.52 0.66
N SER A 292 -29.48 5.03 0.86
CA SER A 292 -29.98 6.18 0.11
C SER A 292 -29.15 7.45 0.30
N LYS A 293 -28.47 7.56 1.44
CA LYS A 293 -27.61 8.70 1.81
C LYS A 293 -26.13 8.45 1.57
N ALA A 294 -25.76 7.29 1.04
CA ALA A 294 -24.34 6.91 0.85
C ALA A 294 -23.65 7.64 -0.31
N GLY A 295 -24.38 8.42 -1.11
CA GLY A 295 -23.78 9.14 -2.25
C GLY A 295 -23.46 8.25 -3.46
N LEU A 296 -23.97 7.02 -3.49
CA LEU A 296 -23.79 6.09 -4.61
C LEU A 296 -24.57 6.58 -5.83
N ALA A 297 -23.94 6.49 -7.00
CA ALA A 297 -24.67 6.70 -8.26
C ALA A 297 -25.73 5.60 -8.46
N LYS A 298 -26.78 5.88 -9.23
CA LYS A 298 -27.93 4.98 -9.45
C LYS A 298 -27.54 3.53 -9.76
N TYR A 299 -26.49 3.34 -10.55
CA TYR A 299 -26.01 2.01 -10.97
C TYR A 299 -25.08 1.35 -9.96
N GLN A 300 -24.56 2.12 -9.00
CA GLN A 300 -23.66 1.63 -7.94
C GLN A 300 -24.43 1.13 -6.71
N VAL A 301 -25.73 1.31 -6.66
CA VAL A 301 -26.56 0.83 -5.55
C VAL A 301 -26.70 -0.68 -5.63
N PRO A 302 -26.23 -1.44 -4.62
CA PRO A 302 -26.39 -2.89 -4.57
C PRO A 302 -27.85 -3.30 -4.68
N LYS A 303 -28.13 -4.33 -5.47
CA LYS A 303 -29.49 -4.89 -5.64
C LYS A 303 -29.83 -5.92 -4.58
N GLU A 304 -28.83 -6.43 -3.89
CA GLU A 304 -28.95 -7.44 -2.84
C GLU A 304 -27.89 -7.16 -1.78
N ILE A 305 -28.26 -7.38 -0.50
CA ILE A 305 -27.33 -7.33 0.63
C ILE A 305 -27.35 -8.72 1.25
N ILE A 306 -26.16 -9.29 1.42
CA ILE A 306 -25.96 -10.62 2.02
C ILE A 306 -25.14 -10.43 3.29
N PHE A 307 -25.59 -11.03 4.39
CA PHE A 307 -24.83 -11.08 5.64
C PHE A 307 -24.24 -12.48 5.82
N LEU A 308 -22.93 -12.52 6.11
CA LEU A 308 -22.21 -13.75 6.41
C LEU A 308 -21.66 -13.65 7.84
N GLU A 309 -21.82 -14.70 8.63
CA GLU A 309 -21.33 -14.72 10.01
C GLU A 309 -19.84 -14.40 10.12
N ALA A 310 -19.03 -14.97 9.21
CA ALA A 310 -17.60 -14.70 9.08
C ALA A 310 -17.15 -14.83 7.62
N PHE A 311 -16.19 -13.99 7.21
CA PHE A 311 -15.60 -14.10 5.88
C PHE A 311 -14.51 -15.18 5.81
N PRO A 312 -14.45 -15.96 4.72
CA PRO A 312 -13.30 -16.78 4.44
C PRO A 312 -12.09 -15.88 4.17
N ARG A 313 -10.96 -16.19 4.80
CA ARG A 313 -9.73 -15.40 4.69
C ARG A 313 -8.56 -16.25 4.18
N THR A 314 -7.57 -15.60 3.62
CA THR A 314 -6.28 -16.21 3.32
C THR A 314 -5.46 -16.38 4.60
N GLU A 315 -4.37 -17.13 4.56
CA GLU A 315 -3.41 -17.23 5.67
C GLU A 315 -2.84 -15.85 6.10
N SER A 316 -2.78 -14.90 5.18
CA SER A 316 -2.37 -13.51 5.44
C SER A 316 -3.51 -12.60 5.94
N GLY A 317 -4.70 -13.16 6.25
CA GLY A 317 -5.85 -12.43 6.78
C GLY A 317 -6.69 -11.68 5.74
N LYS A 318 -6.36 -11.72 4.45
CA LYS A 318 -7.13 -11.05 3.39
C LYS A 318 -8.45 -11.77 3.12
N ILE A 319 -9.53 -11.02 2.95
CA ILE A 319 -10.85 -11.55 2.61
C ILE A 319 -10.80 -12.24 1.23
N LYS A 320 -11.28 -13.49 1.18
CA LYS A 320 -11.53 -14.20 -0.07
C LYS A 320 -12.94 -13.82 -0.55
N ARG A 321 -13.00 -12.96 -1.57
CA ARG A 321 -14.29 -12.57 -2.16
C ARG A 321 -14.95 -13.78 -2.82
N GLN A 322 -16.23 -13.97 -2.53
CA GLN A 322 -17.05 -15.01 -3.17
C GLN A 322 -17.95 -14.36 -4.21
N THR A 323 -18.19 -15.04 -5.31
CA THR A 323 -19.25 -14.75 -6.28
C THR A 323 -20.44 -15.66 -5.99
N PHE A 324 -21.68 -15.20 -6.16
CA PHE A 324 -22.91 -15.92 -5.84
C PHE A 324 -23.73 -16.25 -7.07
#